data_aa5f4937bc089442a8ba6a2044756987
#
_entry.id   aa5f4937bc089442a8ba6a2044756987
#
_cell.length_a   1.000
_cell.length_b   1.000
_cell.length_c   1.000
_cell.angle_alpha   90.00
_cell.angle_beta   90.00
_cell.angle_gamma   90.00
#
_symmetry.space_group_name_H-M   'P 1'
#
loop_
_entity.id
_entity.type
_entity.pdbx_description
1 polymer ?
#
loop_
_entity_poly.entity_id
_entity_poly.type
_entity_poly.pdbx_seq_one_letter_code
_entity_poly.pdbx_strand_id
1 'polypeptide(L)'
;MISIVSNDSGGAEILSSLVKKKPNNYNFILTGPAKKIFKKKIGKFINKNNFQILNTSKLVICGTGWQSNLEKKAIKYCLLNNIKVVAYLDHWINYKERFLLNNKYYFPNEIWVGDKYAKKIAKKELKKQNIKLKLNPYFQDLKKIFSSKINRRLISKKKIFYIYQSQLKIM
;
A
#
# COMPACT_ATOMS: atom_id res chain seq x y z
N MET A 1 -3.24 -15.95 10.69
CA MET A 1 -3.85 -15.22 9.57
C MET A 1 -3.14 -13.88 9.42
N ILE A 2 -3.12 -13.27 8.23
CA ILE A 2 -2.66 -11.89 8.00
C ILE A 2 -3.87 -11.06 7.58
N SER A 3 -3.99 -9.82 8.07
CA SER A 3 -5.07 -8.92 7.67
C SER A 3 -4.55 -7.78 6.80
N ILE A 4 -5.33 -7.41 5.81
CA ILE A 4 -5.08 -6.29 4.90
C ILE A 4 -6.11 -5.21 5.14
N VAL A 5 -5.65 -3.98 5.33
CA VAL A 5 -6.53 -2.80 5.49
C VAL A 5 -6.16 -1.77 4.43
N SER A 6 -7.11 -1.36 3.60
CA SER A 6 -6.86 -0.38 2.55
C SER A 6 -8.13 0.36 2.12
N ASN A 7 -7.97 1.65 1.80
CA ASN A 7 -9.02 2.50 1.27
C ASN A 7 -8.69 3.01 -0.13
N ASP A 8 -7.54 3.65 -0.32
CA ASP A 8 -7.20 4.35 -1.55
C ASP A 8 -6.66 3.45 -2.67
N SER A 9 -6.49 4.04 -3.86
CA SER A 9 -6.07 3.29 -5.05
C SER A 9 -4.61 2.86 -5.00
N GLY A 10 -3.69 3.73 -4.56
CA GLY A 10 -2.26 3.45 -4.60
C GLY A 10 -1.88 2.28 -3.69
N GLY A 11 -2.28 2.35 -2.42
CA GLY A 11 -2.09 1.27 -1.47
C GLY A 11 -2.80 -0.02 -1.92
N ALA A 12 -4.01 0.09 -2.47
CA ALA A 12 -4.77 -1.06 -2.95
C ALA A 12 -4.10 -1.78 -4.12
N GLU A 13 -3.52 -1.05 -5.08
CA GLU A 13 -2.78 -1.64 -6.21
C GLU A 13 -1.59 -2.48 -5.74
N ILE A 14 -0.85 -1.97 -4.75
CA ILE A 14 0.30 -2.65 -4.16
C ILE A 14 -0.15 -3.88 -3.36
N LEU A 15 -1.09 -3.69 -2.44
CA LEU A 15 -1.50 -4.75 -1.52
C LEU A 15 -2.29 -5.86 -2.21
N SER A 16 -3.13 -5.54 -3.20
CA SER A 16 -3.81 -6.56 -4.01
C SER A 16 -2.81 -7.40 -4.82
N SER A 17 -1.76 -6.79 -5.37
CA SER A 17 -0.67 -7.51 -6.04
C SER A 17 0.13 -8.39 -5.08
N LEU A 18 0.30 -7.97 -3.83
CA LEU A 18 0.97 -8.76 -2.80
C LEU A 18 0.22 -10.06 -2.49
N VAL A 19 -1.11 -9.99 -2.37
CA VAL A 19 -1.94 -11.11 -1.89
C VAL A 19 -2.49 -12.00 -3.00
N LYS A 20 -2.45 -11.58 -4.26
CA LYS A 20 -3.17 -12.22 -5.38
C LYS A 20 -2.86 -13.70 -5.60
N LYS A 21 -1.67 -14.17 -5.19
CA LYS A 21 -1.28 -15.58 -5.37
C LYS A 21 -1.99 -16.52 -4.41
N LYS A 22 -2.34 -16.06 -3.20
CA LYS A 22 -2.98 -16.86 -2.14
C LYS A 22 -3.97 -16.00 -1.35
N PRO A 23 -5.05 -15.48 -1.96
CA PRO A 23 -5.94 -14.52 -1.30
C PRO A 23 -6.66 -15.11 -0.08
N ASN A 24 -6.91 -16.41 -0.05
CA ASN A 24 -7.59 -17.09 1.06
C ASN A 24 -6.79 -17.10 2.37
N ASN A 25 -5.50 -16.75 2.32
CA ASN A 25 -4.66 -16.66 3.52
C ASN A 25 -4.79 -15.31 4.25
N TYR A 26 -5.69 -14.44 3.78
CA TYR A 26 -5.82 -13.07 4.27
C TYR A 26 -7.25 -12.72 4.67
N ASN A 27 -7.39 -11.93 5.73
CA ASN A 27 -8.61 -11.19 6.02
C ASN A 27 -8.52 -9.80 5.37
N PHE A 28 -9.66 -9.25 4.97
CA PHE A 28 -9.72 -7.96 4.29
C PHE A 28 -10.66 -7.00 5.02
N ILE A 29 -10.18 -5.77 5.26
CA ILE A 29 -10.98 -4.61 5.65
C ILE A 29 -10.71 -3.53 4.59
N LEU A 30 -11.58 -3.47 3.60
CA LEU A 30 -11.43 -2.59 2.45
C LEU A 30 -12.60 -1.62 2.36
N THR A 31 -12.29 -0.36 2.02
CA THR A 31 -13.31 0.67 1.74
C THR A 31 -12.95 1.41 0.45
N GLY A 32 -13.79 2.33 0.02
CA GLY A 32 -13.53 3.18 -1.14
C GLY A 32 -13.06 2.43 -2.39
N PRO A 33 -12.12 3.01 -3.15
CA PRO A 33 -11.57 2.43 -4.39
C PRO A 33 -10.93 1.05 -4.20
N ALA A 34 -10.38 0.76 -3.01
CA ALA A 34 -9.71 -0.51 -2.74
C ALA A 34 -10.60 -1.71 -2.98
N LYS A 35 -11.90 -1.64 -2.65
CA LYS A 35 -12.86 -2.74 -2.92
C LYS A 35 -12.89 -3.15 -4.38
N LYS A 36 -12.97 -2.17 -5.29
CA LYS A 36 -13.02 -2.43 -6.74
C LYS A 36 -11.72 -3.01 -7.27
N ILE A 37 -10.56 -2.47 -6.80
CA ILE A 37 -9.23 -2.91 -7.22
C ILE A 37 -8.97 -4.36 -6.77
N PHE A 38 -9.24 -4.67 -5.50
CA PHE A 38 -9.10 -6.03 -4.99
C PHE A 38 -10.02 -7.00 -5.74
N LYS A 39 -11.32 -6.67 -5.92
CA LYS A 39 -12.26 -7.51 -6.68
C LYS A 39 -11.74 -7.81 -8.09
N LYS A 40 -11.17 -6.82 -8.79
CA LYS A 40 -10.58 -7.00 -10.12
C LYS A 40 -9.37 -7.93 -10.13
N LYS A 41 -8.50 -7.87 -9.09
CA LYS A 41 -7.22 -8.61 -9.07
C LYS A 41 -7.30 -10.00 -8.45
N ILE A 42 -8.14 -10.18 -7.43
CA ILE A 42 -8.22 -11.44 -6.67
C ILE A 42 -9.58 -12.13 -6.75
N GLY A 43 -10.57 -11.52 -7.42
CA GLY A 43 -11.91 -12.08 -7.57
C GLY A 43 -12.78 -11.90 -6.32
N LYS A 44 -13.52 -12.95 -5.96
CA LYS A 44 -14.40 -12.94 -4.78
C LYS A 44 -13.57 -13.02 -3.48
N PHE A 45 -13.93 -12.23 -2.49
CA PHE A 45 -13.36 -12.27 -1.14
C PHE A 45 -14.40 -11.80 -0.12
N ILE A 46 -14.20 -12.19 1.14
CA ILE A 46 -15.06 -11.71 2.24
C ILE A 46 -14.43 -10.43 2.81
N ASN A 47 -15.14 -9.32 2.63
CA ASN A 47 -14.75 -8.04 3.24
C ASN A 47 -15.36 -7.93 4.63
N LYS A 48 -14.52 -7.68 5.62
CA LYS A 48 -14.96 -7.43 7.00
C LYS A 48 -15.09 -5.93 7.26
N ASN A 49 -16.01 -5.55 8.15
CA ASN A 49 -16.26 -4.13 8.47
C ASN A 49 -15.87 -3.77 9.92
N ASN A 50 -15.34 -4.74 10.68
CA ASN A 50 -15.01 -4.59 12.08
C ASN A 50 -13.52 -4.88 12.32
N PHE A 51 -12.87 -4.04 13.11
CA PHE A 51 -11.46 -4.22 13.50
C PHE A 51 -11.24 -5.39 14.47
N GLN A 52 -12.26 -5.93 15.12
CA GLN A 52 -12.12 -7.10 15.98
C GLN A 52 -11.48 -8.30 15.28
N ILE A 53 -11.66 -8.43 13.96
CA ILE A 53 -10.99 -9.48 13.17
C ILE A 53 -9.46 -9.37 13.19
N LEU A 54 -8.93 -8.18 13.45
CA LEU A 54 -7.50 -7.95 13.56
C LEU A 54 -6.87 -8.66 14.77
N ASN A 55 -7.66 -8.94 15.83
CA ASN A 55 -7.18 -9.63 17.02
C ASN A 55 -6.70 -11.07 16.72
N THR A 56 -7.20 -11.67 15.64
CA THR A 56 -6.78 -13.01 15.20
C THR A 56 -5.57 -12.99 14.27
N SER A 57 -5.04 -11.80 13.99
CA SER A 57 -3.99 -11.61 13.00
C SER A 57 -2.59 -11.65 13.61
N LYS A 58 -1.71 -12.46 13.03
CA LYS A 58 -0.27 -12.42 13.34
C LYS A 58 0.41 -11.15 12.81
N LEU A 59 -0.18 -10.54 11.79
CA LEU A 59 0.32 -9.34 11.15
C LEU A 59 -0.83 -8.62 10.47
N VAL A 60 -0.87 -7.29 10.61
CA VAL A 60 -1.75 -6.42 9.84
C VAL A 60 -0.91 -5.59 8.90
N ILE A 61 -1.30 -5.53 7.61
CA ILE A 61 -0.63 -4.71 6.60
C ILE A 61 -1.63 -3.67 6.10
N CYS A 62 -1.31 -2.40 6.31
CA CYS A 62 -2.13 -1.26 5.92
C CYS A 62 -1.57 -0.57 4.67
N GLY A 63 -2.44 -0.08 3.80
CA GLY A 63 -2.12 1.04 2.92
C GLY A 63 -1.87 2.32 3.71
N THR A 64 -1.71 3.45 3.02
CA THR A 64 -1.46 4.75 3.66
C THR A 64 -2.20 5.88 2.96
N GLY A 65 -3.47 5.69 2.68
CA GLY A 65 -4.32 6.73 2.11
C GLY A 65 -4.41 7.96 3.01
N TRP A 66 -4.51 9.13 2.41
CA TRP A 66 -4.69 10.40 3.15
C TRP A 66 -6.14 10.88 3.16
N GLN A 67 -6.94 10.46 2.19
CA GLN A 67 -8.36 10.83 2.05
C GLN A 67 -9.28 10.15 3.07
N SER A 68 -8.83 9.08 3.68
CA SER A 68 -9.60 8.28 4.63
C SER A 68 -8.81 8.06 5.92
N ASN A 69 -9.52 7.95 7.02
CA ASN A 69 -8.94 7.60 8.32
C ASN A 69 -8.95 6.08 8.60
N LEU A 70 -9.33 5.23 7.64
CA LEU A 70 -9.46 3.80 7.86
C LEU A 70 -8.13 3.19 8.33
N GLU A 71 -7.07 3.39 7.56
CA GLU A 71 -5.75 2.83 7.84
C GLU A 71 -5.17 3.39 9.13
N LYS A 72 -5.33 4.69 9.37
CA LYS A 72 -4.88 5.34 10.61
C LYS A 72 -5.59 4.79 11.84
N LYS A 73 -6.92 4.56 11.75
CA LYS A 73 -7.70 3.93 12.81
C LYS A 73 -7.30 2.49 13.03
N ALA A 74 -7.01 1.72 11.97
CA ALA A 74 -6.53 0.35 12.06
C ALA A 74 -5.15 0.29 12.72
N ILE A 75 -4.20 1.17 12.34
CA ILE A 75 -2.89 1.25 12.97
C ILE A 75 -3.03 1.56 14.46
N LYS A 76 -3.83 2.59 14.82
CA LYS A 76 -4.12 2.91 16.25
C LYS A 76 -4.68 1.70 16.99
N TYR A 77 -5.68 1.02 16.41
CA TYR A 77 -6.29 -0.16 17.00
C TYR A 77 -5.26 -1.26 17.27
N CYS A 78 -4.43 -1.57 16.27
CA CYS A 78 -3.39 -2.58 16.40
C CYS A 78 -2.38 -2.24 17.51
N LEU A 79 -1.93 -1.00 17.58
CA LEU A 79 -0.99 -0.54 18.62
C LEU A 79 -1.58 -0.67 20.03
N LEU A 80 -2.86 -0.32 20.22
CA LEU A 80 -3.53 -0.42 21.50
C LEU A 80 -3.77 -1.87 21.94
N ASN A 81 -3.85 -2.81 20.99
CA ASN A 81 -4.10 -4.23 21.26
C ASN A 81 -2.83 -5.09 21.08
N ASN A 82 -1.64 -4.51 21.04
CA ASN A 82 -0.36 -5.20 20.87
C ASN A 82 -0.29 -6.11 19.62
N ILE A 83 -1.00 -5.73 18.55
CA ILE A 83 -1.01 -6.45 17.28
C ILE A 83 0.06 -5.87 16.37
N LYS A 84 0.94 -6.72 15.82
CA LYS A 84 1.96 -6.27 14.89
C LYS A 84 1.33 -5.66 13.64
N VAL A 85 1.66 -4.41 13.34
CA VAL A 85 1.13 -3.67 12.20
C VAL A 85 2.23 -3.04 11.36
N VAL A 86 2.06 -3.11 10.04
CA VAL A 86 2.95 -2.55 9.02
C VAL A 86 2.16 -1.63 8.11
N ALA A 87 2.75 -0.52 7.68
CA ALA A 87 2.18 0.33 6.66
C ALA A 87 3.05 0.34 5.41
N TYR A 88 2.43 0.22 4.23
CA TYR A 88 3.12 0.33 2.95
C TYR A 88 2.89 1.73 2.38
N LEU A 89 3.96 2.53 2.25
CA LEU A 89 3.93 3.84 1.61
C LEU A 89 3.92 3.68 0.09
N ASP A 90 2.88 4.18 -0.54
CA ASP A 90 2.62 4.05 -1.98
C ASP A 90 3.08 5.27 -2.79
N HIS A 91 3.43 6.37 -2.13
CA HIS A 91 3.82 7.64 -2.75
C HIS A 91 5.03 8.26 -2.04
N TRP A 92 5.63 9.32 -2.62
CA TRP A 92 6.86 9.96 -2.11
C TRP A 92 6.64 11.26 -1.34
N ILE A 93 5.38 11.61 -1.01
CA ILE A 93 5.02 12.85 -0.33
C ILE A 93 4.14 12.62 0.90
N ASN A 94 4.15 13.60 1.80
CA ASN A 94 3.28 13.67 2.98
C ASN A 94 3.39 12.42 3.87
N TYR A 95 4.62 11.93 4.10
CA TYR A 95 4.81 10.68 4.84
C TYR A 95 4.35 10.78 6.28
N LYS A 96 4.62 11.91 6.93
CA LYS A 96 4.28 12.11 8.33
C LYS A 96 2.77 12.26 8.54
N GLU A 97 2.11 12.99 7.66
CA GLU A 97 0.66 13.27 7.71
C GLU A 97 -0.19 12.02 7.53
N ARG A 98 0.34 11.00 6.85
CA ARG A 98 -0.32 9.70 6.66
C ARG A 98 -0.52 8.93 7.96
N PHE A 99 0.16 9.32 9.03
CA PHE A 99 0.04 8.72 10.35
C PHE A 99 -0.60 9.64 11.38
N LEU A 100 -1.08 10.82 10.97
CA LEU A 100 -1.75 11.78 11.83
C LEU A 100 -3.26 11.46 11.92
N LEU A 101 -3.74 11.21 13.13
CA LEU A 101 -5.16 10.98 13.43
C LEU A 101 -5.53 11.79 14.68
N ASN A 102 -6.51 12.71 14.56
CA ASN A 102 -6.97 13.55 15.67
C ASN A 102 -5.80 14.25 16.39
N ASN A 103 -4.96 14.94 15.65
CA ASN A 103 -3.77 15.68 16.13
C ASN A 103 -2.71 14.82 16.85
N LYS A 104 -2.81 13.48 16.75
CA LYS A 104 -1.81 12.55 17.32
C LYS A 104 -1.25 11.61 16.25
N TYR A 105 0.06 11.40 16.29
CA TYR A 105 0.74 10.48 15.38
C TYR A 105 0.68 9.04 15.92
N TYR A 106 0.29 8.10 15.04
CA TYR A 106 0.31 6.67 15.30
C TYR A 106 1.18 5.98 14.25
N PHE A 107 2.42 5.70 14.60
CA PHE A 107 3.34 5.01 13.70
C PHE A 107 3.25 3.50 13.86
N PRO A 108 3.22 2.72 12.77
CA PRO A 108 3.20 1.26 12.82
C PRO A 108 4.56 0.71 13.30
N ASN A 109 4.62 -0.58 13.60
CA ASN A 109 5.87 -1.24 13.99
C ASN A 109 6.93 -1.21 12.89
N GLU A 110 6.50 -1.24 11.63
CA GLU A 110 7.38 -1.13 10.46
C GLU A 110 6.69 -0.30 9.38
N ILE A 111 7.48 0.45 8.62
CA ILE A 111 7.03 1.17 7.43
C ILE A 111 7.76 0.60 6.23
N TRP A 112 7.01 0.11 5.25
CA TRP A 112 7.56 -0.44 4.03
C TRP A 112 7.51 0.57 2.90
N VAL A 113 8.56 0.61 2.11
CA VAL A 113 8.72 1.48 0.93
C VAL A 113 9.18 0.66 -0.26
N GLY A 114 8.74 1.03 -1.47
CA GLY A 114 8.91 0.24 -2.68
C GLY A 114 10.26 0.38 -3.37
N ASP A 115 11.02 1.43 -3.09
CA ASP A 115 12.26 1.77 -3.78
C ASP A 115 13.27 2.49 -2.88
N LYS A 116 14.51 2.63 -3.36
CA LYS A 116 15.60 3.26 -2.62
C LYS A 116 15.38 4.77 -2.41
N TYR A 117 14.71 5.43 -3.36
CA TYR A 117 14.41 6.85 -3.28
C TYR A 117 13.38 7.13 -2.19
N ALA A 118 12.26 6.40 -2.21
CA ALA A 118 11.26 6.42 -1.15
C ALA A 118 11.87 6.14 0.23
N LYS A 119 12.82 5.19 0.31
CA LYS A 119 13.52 4.88 1.56
C LYS A 119 14.35 6.06 2.07
N LYS A 120 15.03 6.78 1.17
CA LYS A 120 15.83 7.98 1.53
C LYS A 120 14.93 9.06 2.10
N ILE A 121 13.80 9.36 1.45
CA ILE A 121 12.83 10.36 1.92
C ILE A 121 12.24 9.93 3.27
N ALA A 122 11.75 8.70 3.37
CA ALA A 122 11.14 8.18 4.60
C ALA A 122 12.11 8.26 5.79
N LYS A 123 13.38 7.91 5.62
CA LYS A 123 14.39 8.04 6.67
C LYS A 123 14.62 9.49 7.11
N LYS A 124 14.53 10.46 6.19
CA LYS A 124 14.66 11.88 6.48
C LYS A 124 13.44 12.41 7.27
N GLU A 125 12.24 12.09 6.82
CA GLU A 125 11.00 12.61 7.41
C GLU A 125 10.55 11.85 8.67
N LEU A 126 10.84 10.55 8.74
CA LEU A 126 10.39 9.64 9.79
C LEU A 126 11.59 9.06 10.59
N LYS A 127 12.47 9.93 11.05
CA LYS A 127 13.82 9.62 11.59
C LYS A 127 13.86 8.47 12.61
N LYS A 128 12.83 8.34 13.46
CA LYS A 128 12.78 7.35 14.55
C LYS A 128 12.03 6.05 14.17
N GLN A 129 11.56 5.94 12.91
CA GLN A 129 10.71 4.83 12.51
C GLN A 129 11.50 3.70 11.83
N ASN A 130 11.03 2.48 11.97
CA ASN A 130 11.63 1.28 11.35
C ASN A 130 11.25 1.20 9.86
N ILE A 131 12.10 1.75 8.98
CA ILE A 131 11.85 1.82 7.53
C ILE A 131 12.52 0.63 6.83
N LYS A 132 11.72 -0.20 6.17
CA LYS A 132 12.19 -1.35 5.40
C LYS A 132 11.93 -1.20 3.90
N LEU A 133 12.94 -1.47 3.10
CA LEU A 133 12.79 -1.58 1.65
C LEU A 133 12.13 -2.93 1.33
N LYS A 134 10.99 -2.88 0.64
CA LYS A 134 10.27 -4.04 0.13
C LYS A 134 9.96 -3.81 -1.35
N LEU A 135 10.33 -4.75 -2.20
CA LEU A 135 10.02 -4.65 -3.62
C LEU A 135 8.52 -4.42 -3.83
N ASN A 136 8.19 -3.44 -4.68
CA ASN A 136 6.81 -3.11 -4.99
C ASN A 136 6.18 -4.22 -5.87
N PRO A 137 5.25 -5.03 -5.36
CA PRO A 137 4.67 -6.14 -6.11
C PRO A 137 3.83 -5.68 -7.30
N TYR A 138 3.24 -4.50 -7.25
CA TYR A 138 2.51 -3.91 -8.36
C TYR A 138 3.44 -3.57 -9.53
N PHE A 139 4.60 -2.99 -9.27
CA PHE A 139 5.59 -2.73 -10.33
C PHE A 139 6.14 -4.01 -10.93
N GLN A 140 6.27 -5.08 -10.14
CA GLN A 140 6.65 -6.39 -10.68
C GLN A 140 5.57 -6.94 -11.62
N ASP A 141 4.29 -6.75 -11.28
CA ASP A 141 3.18 -7.14 -12.15
C ASP A 141 3.18 -6.34 -13.45
N LEU A 142 3.33 -5.02 -13.37
CA LEU A 142 3.43 -4.16 -14.56
C LEU A 142 4.60 -4.60 -15.45
N LYS A 143 5.78 -4.84 -14.86
CA LYS A 143 6.94 -5.30 -15.62
C LYS A 143 6.64 -6.58 -16.40
N LYS A 144 5.96 -7.56 -15.78
CA LYS A 144 5.57 -8.80 -16.47
C LYS A 144 4.60 -8.56 -17.61
N ILE A 145 3.57 -7.72 -17.40
CA ILE A 145 2.58 -7.38 -18.43
C ILE A 145 3.25 -6.68 -19.62
N PHE A 146 4.14 -5.72 -19.36
CA PHE A 146 4.83 -5.01 -20.43
C PHE A 146 5.85 -5.90 -21.14
N SER A 147 6.62 -6.72 -20.43
CA SER A 147 7.59 -7.64 -21.04
C SER A 147 6.93 -8.65 -21.97
N SER A 148 5.71 -9.10 -21.67
CA SER A 148 4.95 -10.02 -22.53
C SER A 148 4.36 -9.34 -23.76
N LYS A 149 4.12 -8.02 -23.71
CA LYS A 149 3.52 -7.24 -24.82
C LYS A 149 4.53 -6.60 -25.75
N ILE A 150 5.79 -6.48 -25.34
CA ILE A 150 6.85 -5.89 -26.19
C ILE A 150 7.28 -6.96 -27.19
N ASN A 151 6.66 -6.92 -28.39
CA ASN A 151 7.16 -7.66 -29.54
C ASN A 151 8.59 -7.19 -29.83
N ARG A 152 9.58 -8.09 -29.90
CA ARG A 152 11.01 -7.79 -30.14
C ARG A 152 11.25 -6.88 -31.37
N ARG A 153 10.34 -6.83 -32.32
CA ARG A 153 10.38 -5.91 -33.50
C ARG A 153 10.27 -4.42 -33.16
N LEU A 154 9.74 -4.04 -31.97
CA LEU A 154 9.62 -2.64 -31.54
C LEU A 154 10.87 -2.09 -30.84
N ILE A 155 11.78 -2.96 -30.41
CA ILE A 155 13.01 -2.56 -29.71
C ILE A 155 14.04 -1.95 -30.68
N SER A 156 13.94 -2.24 -31.98
CA SER A 156 14.87 -1.69 -33.02
C SER A 156 14.67 -0.20 -33.30
N LYS A 157 13.54 0.40 -32.90
CA LYS A 157 13.30 1.85 -33.00
C LYS A 157 13.33 2.44 -31.60
N LYS A 158 14.40 3.14 -31.24
CA LYS A 158 14.53 3.90 -29.98
C LYS A 158 13.37 4.90 -29.86
N LYS A 159 12.24 4.49 -29.29
CA LYS A 159 11.17 5.40 -28.86
C LYS A 159 11.30 5.60 -27.37
N ILE A 160 11.72 6.78 -26.97
CA ILE A 160 11.73 7.21 -25.57
C ILE A 160 10.31 7.69 -25.27
N PHE A 161 9.62 7.00 -24.36
CA PHE A 161 8.34 7.44 -23.83
C PHE A 161 8.59 8.27 -22.56
N TYR A 162 8.27 9.55 -22.61
CA TYR A 162 8.19 10.39 -21.43
C TYR A 162 6.80 10.23 -20.81
N ILE A 163 6.73 9.72 -19.59
CA ILE A 163 5.50 9.75 -18.80
C ILE A 163 5.46 11.12 -18.13
N TYR A 164 4.66 12.03 -18.68
CA TYR A 164 4.37 13.33 -18.07
C TYR A 164 3.38 13.10 -16.91
N GLN A 165 3.83 13.27 -15.69
CA GLN A 165 2.92 13.41 -14.56
C GLN A 165 2.54 14.89 -14.49
N SER A 166 1.35 15.25 -14.99
CA SER A 166 0.79 16.59 -14.83
C SER A 166 0.62 16.86 -13.33
N GLN A 167 1.41 17.78 -12.81
CA GLN A 167 1.14 18.36 -11.51
C GLN A 167 -0.09 19.27 -11.69
N LEU A 168 -1.24 18.82 -11.23
CA LEU A 168 -2.35 19.73 -10.96
C LEU A 168 -1.89 20.69 -9.86
N LYS A 169 -1.52 21.91 -10.27
CA LYS A 169 -1.47 23.06 -9.38
C LYS A 169 -2.89 23.28 -8.90
N ILE A 170 -3.15 22.95 -7.66
CA ILE A 170 -4.32 23.45 -6.93
C ILE A 170 -3.91 24.83 -6.43
N MET A 171 -4.49 25.86 -7.06
CA MET A 171 -4.51 27.20 -6.47
C MET A 171 -5.37 27.17 -5.21
#